data_46f6ae7017713f5f5e13c662c54de061
#
_entry.id   46f6ae7017713f5f5e13c662c54de061
#
_cell.length_a   1.000
_cell.length_b   1.000
_cell.length_c   1.000
_cell.angle_alpha   90.00
_cell.angle_beta   90.00
_cell.angle_gamma   90.00
#
_symmetry.space_group_name_H-M   'P 1'
#
loop_
_entity.id
_entity.type
_entity.pdbx_description
1 polymer ?
#
loop_
_entity_poly.entity_id
_entity_poly.type
_entity_poly.pdbx_seq_one_letter_code
_entity_poly.pdbx_strand_id
1 'polypeptide(L)' 'MVIRKGNKEYTITERRECWVLSCTIGGLYVEYKVPKDICNDEKELRAYVEAEELF' A
#
# COMPACT_ATOMS: atom_id res chain seq x y z
N MET A 1 -2.80 -8.91 4.18
CA MET A 1 -3.87 -7.91 4.03
C MET A 1 -3.87 -7.35 2.62
N VAL A 2 -5.04 -7.07 2.09
CA VAL A 2 -5.20 -6.56 0.72
C VAL A 2 -6.07 -5.31 0.77
N ILE A 3 -5.67 -4.28 0.04
CA ILE A 3 -6.46 -3.05 -0.12
C ILE A 3 -6.75 -2.88 -1.60
N ARG A 4 -8.02 -2.66 -1.95
CA ARG A 4 -8.43 -2.44 -3.33
C ARG A 4 -8.72 -0.96 -3.57
N LYS A 5 -8.24 -0.45 -4.69
CA LYS A 5 -8.50 0.91 -5.10
C LYS A 5 -8.76 0.92 -6.62
N GLY A 6 -10.03 1.11 -6.99
CA GLY A 6 -10.43 1.04 -8.39
C GLY A 6 -10.14 -0.35 -8.95
N ASN A 7 -9.36 -0.42 -10.01
CA ASN A 7 -8.98 -1.68 -10.64
C ASN A 7 -7.70 -2.29 -10.06
N LYS A 8 -7.13 -1.63 -9.06
CA LYS A 8 -5.86 -2.05 -8.48
C LYS A 8 -6.07 -2.78 -7.17
N GLU A 9 -5.21 -3.75 -6.91
CA GLU A 9 -5.24 -4.51 -5.68
C GLU A 9 -3.84 -4.51 -5.10
N TYR A 10 -3.71 -3.91 -3.92
CA TYR A 10 -2.43 -3.82 -3.24
C TYR A 10 -2.35 -4.88 -2.16
N THR A 11 -1.31 -5.70 -2.24
CA THR A 11 -1.00 -6.64 -1.17
C THR A 11 -0.11 -5.95 -0.17
N ILE A 12 -0.51 -5.99 1.10
CA ILE A 12 0.15 -5.26 2.16
C ILE A 12 0.93 -6.22 3.04
N THR A 13 2.21 -5.95 3.21
CA THR A 13 3.05 -6.68 4.15
C THR A 13 3.51 -5.71 5.23
N GLU A 14 3.22 -6.02 6.47
CA GLU A 14 3.67 -5.19 7.58
C GLU A 14 5.10 -5.54 7.93
N ARG A 15 5.95 -4.52 7.97
CA ARG A 15 7.32 -4.63 8.44
C ARG A 15 7.45 -3.90 9.76
N ARG A 16 8.61 -3.99 10.37
CA ARG A 16 8.86 -3.35 11.66
C ARG A 16 8.75 -1.82 11.59
N GLU A 17 9.25 -1.22 10.52
CA GLU A 17 9.35 0.23 10.39
C GLU A 17 8.55 0.79 9.23
N CYS A 18 7.94 -0.06 8.43
CA CYS A 18 7.21 0.39 7.26
C CYS A 18 6.16 -0.63 6.83
N TRP A 19 5.30 -0.19 5.92
CA TRP A 19 4.36 -1.06 5.23
C TRP A 19 4.86 -1.23 3.81
N VAL A 20 4.85 -2.45 3.31
CA VAL A 20 5.21 -2.71 1.91
C VAL A 20 3.94 -3.01 1.13
N LEU A 21 3.65 -2.17 0.16
CA LEU A 21 2.51 -2.34 -0.72
C LEU A 21 3.01 -2.88 -2.06
N SER A 22 2.43 -3.97 -2.52
CA SER A 22 2.81 -4.54 -3.81
C SER A 22 1.59 -4.65 -4.72
N CYS A 23 1.81 -4.45 -6.00
CA CYS A 23 0.75 -4.44 -6.99
C CYS A 23 1.32 -4.86 -8.34
N THR A 24 0.53 -5.56 -9.14
CA THR A 24 0.90 -5.90 -10.50
C THR A 24 0.09 -5.04 -11.45
N ILE A 25 0.77 -4.24 -12.26
CA ILE A 25 0.13 -3.34 -13.22
C ILE A 25 0.66 -3.66 -14.61
N GLY A 26 -0.22 -4.09 -15.50
CA GLY A 26 0.16 -4.40 -16.87
C GLY A 26 1.27 -5.44 -16.97
N GLY A 27 1.29 -6.41 -16.06
CA GLY A 27 2.31 -7.43 -16.02
C GLY A 27 3.59 -7.04 -15.28
N LEU A 28 3.67 -5.80 -14.80
CA LEU A 28 4.82 -5.34 -14.03
C LEU A 28 4.53 -5.41 -12.55
N TYR A 29 5.45 -6.00 -11.80
CA TYR A 29 5.36 -6.06 -10.35
C TYR A 29 5.97 -4.78 -9.78
N VAL A 30 5.18 -4.08 -8.97
CA VAL A 30 5.59 -2.80 -8.36
C VAL A 30 5.47 -2.88 -6.85
N GLU A 31 6.47 -2.38 -6.14
CA GLU A 31 6.43 -2.28 -4.69
C GLU A 31 6.56 -0.82 -4.27
N TYR A 32 5.85 -0.47 -3.22
CA TYR A 32 5.91 0.86 -2.63
C TYR A 32 5.99 0.72 -1.12
N LYS A 33 6.90 1.46 -0.49
CA LYS A 33 7.08 1.42 0.95
C LYS A 33 6.52 2.67 1.59
N VAL A 34 5.71 2.49 2.61
CA VAL A 34 5.14 3.59 3.40
C VAL A 34 5.70 3.52 4.80
N PRO A 35 6.49 4.51 5.21
CA PRO A 35 7.04 4.53 6.58
C PRO A 35 5.94 4.57 7.63
N LYS A 36 6.16 3.94 8.76
CA LYS A 36 5.19 3.95 9.85
C LYS A 36 5.09 5.33 10.52
N ASP A 37 6.02 6.22 10.24
CA ASP A 37 5.91 7.61 10.65
C ASP A 37 4.75 8.32 9.96
N ILE A 38 4.41 7.89 8.75
CA ILE A 38 3.31 8.46 7.98
C ILE A 38 2.00 7.75 8.33
N CYS A 39 2.05 6.43 8.44
CA CYS A 39 0.87 5.62 8.76
C CYS A 39 1.20 4.71 9.94
N ASN A 40 0.64 5.03 11.11
CA ASN A 40 0.92 4.27 12.33
C ASN A 40 0.20 2.93 12.40
N ASP A 41 -0.98 2.84 11.80
CA ASP A 41 -1.79 1.63 11.86
C ASP A 41 -2.46 1.34 10.52
N GLU A 42 -3.16 0.23 10.46
CA GLU A 42 -3.84 -0.23 9.25
C GLU A 42 -4.90 0.76 8.77
N LYS A 43 -5.61 1.37 9.69
CA LYS A 43 -6.67 2.32 9.35
C LYS A 43 -6.09 3.54 8.65
N GLU A 44 -4.99 4.06 9.17
CA GLU A 44 -4.30 5.19 8.54
C GLU A 44 -3.74 4.80 7.18
N LEU A 45 -3.22 3.58 7.06
CA LEU A 45 -2.69 3.08 5.80
C LEU A 45 -3.77 3.00 4.73
N ARG A 46 -4.96 2.51 5.08
CA ARG A 46 -6.08 2.44 4.14
C ARG A 46 -6.47 3.83 3.65
N ALA A 47 -6.54 4.79 4.56
CA ALA A 47 -6.87 6.16 4.19
C ALA A 47 -5.79 6.76 3.30
N TYR A 48 -4.53 6.47 3.58
CA TYR A 48 -3.42 6.94 2.77
C TYR A 48 -3.48 6.38 1.35
N VAL A 49 -3.73 5.10 1.22
CA VAL A 49 -3.81 4.46 -0.11
C VAL A 49 -4.97 5.03 -0.92
N GLU A 50 -6.10 5.31 -0.26
CA GLU A 50 -7.26 5.88 -0.95
C GLU A 50 -7.03 7.33 -1.39
N ALA A 51 -6.28 8.09 -0.59
CA ALA A 51 -6.04 9.50 -0.87
C ALA A 51 -4.93 9.73 -1.90
N GLU A 52 -3.96 8.84 -1.96
CA GLU A 52 -2.79 9.02 -2.81
C GLU A 52 -2.85 8.13 -4.06
N GLU A 53 -2.30 8.65 -5.15
CA GLU A 53 -2.13 7.85 -6.37
C GLU A 53 -0.72 7.28 -6.33
N LEU A 54 -0.58 6.10 -5.75
CA LEU A 54 0.74 5.50 -5.54
C LEU A 54 1.35 4.93 -6.81
N PHE A 55 0.53 4.42 -7.70
CA PHE A 55 1.01 3.79 -8.94
C PHE A 55 0.23 4.27 -10.14
#